data_228a86032d412f0b9d1c01aa58114f0a
#
_entry.id   228a86032d412f0b9d1c01aa58114f0a
#
_cell.length_a   1.000
_cell.length_b   1.000
_cell.length_c   1.000
_cell.angle_alpha   90.00
_cell.angle_beta   90.00
_cell.angle_gamma   90.00
#
_symmetry.space_group_name_H-M   'P 1'
#
loop_
_entity.id
_entity.type
_entity.pdbx_description
1 polymer ?
#
loop_
_entity_poly.entity_id
_entity_poly.type
_entity_poly.pdbx_seq_one_letter_code
_entity_poly.pdbx_strand_id
1 'polypeptide(L)'
;MESSSWKYHCEPQVKVGIVSGVTIHFTLNGPCTVLGRKAVGAQTVEMTPRGIVWNNEVYPELVFSPLADGASFSLSDVTIGVNFHWERKETQTFSGTLHLIQNGDKVCAVNELPVEKYLESVISSEMNATSSLELLKAHAVISRSWLLAQMEKRKGEQTTDEVKAQEKSASATEMVEDENRIVKWYDREDHTLFDVCADDHCQRYQGITKETSPHVAEAIRLTRGEILISDGEICDTRFSKCCGGVTEEFQYCWENSPKTYLKAVTDTAEMVKSQEDKSNNNNNNNNNSSDALVPDLTVEAAAERWIRSTPPAFCNTKDREVLSQVLNNYDQETTDFYRWTVEYTQEELAELTQRKTSRKLGRIRDLVPLQRGKSGRICLLKIIGENHDLIIGKELEIRRTLSNSHLYSSAFVVDKVGEDADGFPKSFTLHGAGWGHGVGLCQIGAAMIGAKGYDYDRILAHYYPGASLTKLYV
;
A
#
# COMPACT_ATOMS: atom_id res chain seq x y z
N MET A 1 -3.41 5.09 34.65
CA MET A 1 -3.81 4.76 33.26
C MET A 1 -4.91 5.74 32.92
N GLU A 2 -4.56 6.87 32.34
CA GLU A 2 -5.54 7.81 31.79
C GLU A 2 -6.15 7.16 30.54
N SER A 3 -7.47 6.98 30.56
CA SER A 3 -8.22 6.55 29.41
C SER A 3 -8.05 7.63 28.33
N SER A 4 -7.27 7.34 27.30
CA SER A 4 -7.27 8.15 26.10
C SER A 4 -8.71 8.20 25.60
N SER A 5 -9.35 9.37 25.72
CA SER A 5 -10.69 9.59 25.19
C SER A 5 -10.58 9.60 23.66
N TRP A 6 -10.75 8.44 23.04
CA TRP A 6 -10.78 8.30 21.58
C TRP A 6 -11.86 9.23 21.02
N LYS A 7 -11.54 9.91 19.92
CA LYS A 7 -12.43 10.90 19.29
C LYS A 7 -13.67 10.30 18.62
N TYR A 8 -13.74 8.95 18.52
CA TYR A 8 -14.84 8.26 17.83
C TYR A 8 -15.73 7.55 18.87
N HIS A 9 -16.93 8.06 19.07
CA HIS A 9 -17.98 7.39 19.86
C HIS A 9 -18.90 6.52 19.02
N CYS A 10 -18.79 6.61 17.69
CA CYS A 10 -19.55 5.83 16.70
C CYS A 10 -18.68 5.58 15.47
N GLU A 11 -19.13 4.68 14.61
CA GLU A 11 -18.48 4.38 13.33
C GLU A 11 -18.29 5.66 12.49
N PRO A 12 -17.06 6.00 12.08
CA PRO A 12 -16.81 7.18 11.26
C PRO A 12 -17.23 6.98 9.81
N GLN A 13 -17.45 8.10 9.10
CA GLN A 13 -17.63 8.13 7.65
C GLN A 13 -16.29 8.38 6.98
N VAL A 14 -16.08 7.80 5.79
CA VAL A 14 -14.92 8.02 4.93
C VAL A 14 -15.35 8.60 3.59
N LYS A 15 -14.58 9.55 3.08
CA LYS A 15 -14.72 10.15 1.75
C LYS A 15 -13.68 9.56 0.81
N VAL A 16 -14.14 8.88 -0.23
CA VAL A 16 -13.29 8.20 -1.22
C VAL A 16 -13.39 8.90 -2.56
N GLY A 17 -12.29 9.45 -3.06
CA GLY A 17 -12.21 10.04 -4.41
C GLY A 17 -12.18 8.94 -5.46
N ILE A 18 -13.12 8.96 -6.41
CA ILE A 18 -13.28 7.87 -7.39
C ILE A 18 -12.72 8.27 -8.76
N VAL A 19 -13.24 9.35 -9.33
CA VAL A 19 -12.87 9.80 -10.69
C VAL A 19 -12.99 11.32 -10.80
N SER A 20 -12.12 11.91 -11.61
CA SER A 20 -12.18 13.33 -11.95
C SER A 20 -12.22 13.53 -13.45
N GLY A 21 -13.14 14.39 -13.94
CA GLY A 21 -13.29 14.68 -15.35
C GLY A 21 -14.00 16.01 -15.59
N VAL A 22 -13.85 16.57 -16.79
CA VAL A 22 -14.62 17.75 -17.21
C VAL A 22 -16.11 17.41 -17.25
N THR A 23 -16.44 16.20 -17.70
CA THR A 23 -17.81 15.66 -17.72
C THR A 23 -17.83 14.34 -16.95
N ILE A 24 -18.81 14.14 -16.08
CA ILE A 24 -19.05 12.89 -15.36
C ILE A 24 -20.46 12.39 -15.68
N HIS A 25 -20.53 11.15 -16.17
CA HIS A 25 -21.76 10.42 -16.39
C HIS A 25 -21.99 9.42 -15.25
N PHE A 26 -23.18 9.45 -14.67
CA PHE A 26 -23.53 8.53 -13.59
C PHE A 26 -25.00 8.14 -13.63
N THR A 27 -25.32 7.04 -12.98
CA THR A 27 -26.71 6.54 -12.88
C THR A 27 -27.06 6.35 -11.40
N LEU A 28 -28.14 6.96 -10.97
CA LEU A 28 -28.74 6.74 -9.67
C LEU A 28 -29.63 5.49 -9.75
N ASN A 29 -29.19 4.37 -9.18
CA ASN A 29 -29.87 3.07 -9.22
C ASN A 29 -31.00 2.95 -8.18
N GLY A 30 -31.37 4.06 -7.57
CA GLY A 30 -32.46 4.22 -6.63
C GLY A 30 -32.72 5.70 -6.38
N PRO A 31 -33.81 6.03 -5.66
CA PRO A 31 -34.13 7.43 -5.39
C PRO A 31 -33.10 8.05 -4.45
N CYS A 32 -32.56 9.20 -4.87
CA CYS A 32 -31.68 10.06 -4.07
C CYS A 32 -32.31 11.43 -3.88
N THR A 33 -31.93 12.13 -2.82
CA THR A 33 -32.22 13.54 -2.64
C THR A 33 -30.99 14.37 -3.04
N VAL A 34 -31.24 15.48 -3.74
CA VAL A 34 -30.24 16.50 -4.09
C VAL A 34 -30.90 17.86 -4.03
N LEU A 35 -30.33 18.82 -3.30
CA LEU A 35 -30.92 20.17 -3.14
C LEU A 35 -32.40 20.15 -2.70
N GLY A 36 -32.80 19.19 -1.85
CA GLY A 36 -34.19 19.00 -1.42
C GLY A 36 -35.14 18.42 -2.47
N ARG A 37 -34.64 18.04 -3.64
CA ARG A 37 -35.44 17.43 -4.76
C ARG A 37 -35.08 15.95 -4.90
N LYS A 38 -36.00 15.14 -5.39
CA LYS A 38 -35.77 13.73 -5.71
C LYS A 38 -35.14 13.59 -7.10
N ALA A 39 -34.07 12.79 -7.21
CA ALA A 39 -33.43 12.43 -8.47
C ALA A 39 -33.30 10.89 -8.57
N VAL A 40 -33.32 10.37 -9.81
CA VAL A 40 -33.16 8.94 -10.12
C VAL A 40 -32.75 8.79 -11.60
N GLY A 41 -32.11 7.67 -11.93
CA GLY A 41 -31.71 7.31 -13.29
C GLY A 41 -30.45 8.02 -13.77
N ALA A 42 -30.26 8.03 -15.08
CA ALA A 42 -29.05 8.57 -15.70
C ALA A 42 -28.94 10.10 -15.52
N GLN A 43 -27.76 10.54 -15.14
CA GLN A 43 -27.41 11.93 -14.87
C GLN A 43 -26.09 12.28 -15.55
N THR A 44 -25.91 13.57 -15.83
CA THR A 44 -24.64 14.10 -16.34
C THR A 44 -24.37 15.45 -15.69
N VAL A 45 -23.12 15.66 -15.32
CA VAL A 45 -22.61 16.96 -14.87
C VAL A 45 -21.43 17.38 -15.72
N GLU A 46 -21.24 18.68 -15.87
CA GLU A 46 -20.13 19.25 -16.63
C GLU A 46 -19.49 20.40 -15.86
N MET A 47 -18.16 20.45 -15.86
CA MET A 47 -17.40 21.54 -15.28
C MET A 47 -17.37 22.74 -16.24
N THR A 48 -17.63 23.90 -15.70
CA THR A 48 -17.52 25.18 -16.39
C THR A 48 -16.73 26.18 -15.54
N PRO A 49 -16.23 27.30 -16.10
CA PRO A 49 -15.58 28.35 -15.32
C PRO A 49 -16.43 28.96 -14.18
N ARG A 50 -17.76 28.75 -14.24
CA ARG A 50 -18.70 29.23 -13.23
C ARG A 50 -19.08 28.21 -12.17
N GLY A 51 -18.71 26.94 -12.36
CA GLY A 51 -19.02 25.84 -11.46
C GLY A 51 -19.56 24.61 -12.21
N ILE A 52 -20.14 23.69 -11.44
CA ILE A 52 -20.69 22.42 -11.93
C ILE A 52 -22.08 22.67 -12.50
N VAL A 53 -22.25 22.37 -13.77
CA VAL A 53 -23.56 22.46 -14.46
C VAL A 53 -24.30 21.13 -14.30
N TRP A 54 -25.54 21.20 -13.79
CA TRP A 54 -26.49 20.12 -13.71
C TRP A 54 -27.88 20.62 -14.01
N ASN A 55 -28.62 19.97 -14.91
CA ASN A 55 -29.96 20.38 -15.35
C ASN A 55 -30.04 21.85 -15.77
N ASN A 56 -29.03 22.38 -16.49
CA ASN A 56 -28.88 23.75 -16.94
C ASN A 56 -28.72 24.82 -15.84
N GLU A 57 -28.50 24.42 -14.62
CA GLU A 57 -28.18 25.30 -13.49
C GLU A 57 -26.73 25.07 -13.01
N VAL A 58 -26.08 26.10 -12.44
CA VAL A 58 -24.71 26.08 -11.99
C VAL A 58 -24.64 25.95 -10.47
N TYR A 59 -23.81 25.03 -9.98
CA TYR A 59 -23.67 24.77 -8.56
C TYR A 59 -22.17 24.73 -8.15
N PRO A 60 -21.84 25.14 -6.91
CA PRO A 60 -20.48 24.96 -6.37
C PRO A 60 -20.18 23.50 -6.07
N GLU A 61 -21.19 22.75 -5.62
CA GLU A 61 -21.14 21.31 -5.33
C GLU A 61 -22.54 20.70 -5.45
N LEU A 62 -22.60 19.38 -5.62
CA LEU A 62 -23.84 18.61 -5.62
C LEU A 62 -23.68 17.39 -4.73
N VAL A 63 -24.66 17.13 -3.87
CA VAL A 63 -24.68 15.99 -2.94
C VAL A 63 -25.92 15.16 -3.19
N PHE A 64 -25.73 13.92 -3.66
CA PHE A 64 -26.79 12.94 -3.92
C PHE A 64 -26.82 11.92 -2.77
N SER A 65 -27.76 12.08 -1.85
CA SER A 65 -27.93 11.20 -0.71
C SER A 65 -29.02 10.16 -0.95
N PRO A 66 -28.81 8.87 -0.64
CA PRO A 66 -29.83 7.83 -0.83
C PRO A 66 -31.05 8.08 0.03
N LEU A 67 -32.25 7.81 -0.51
CA LEU A 67 -33.54 7.94 0.18
C LEU A 67 -34.10 6.59 0.67
N ALA A 68 -33.46 5.49 0.28
CA ALA A 68 -33.89 4.14 0.66
C ALA A 68 -32.68 3.24 0.87
N ASP A 69 -32.84 2.26 1.75
CA ASP A 69 -31.84 1.20 1.93
C ASP A 69 -31.62 0.46 0.60
N GLY A 70 -30.37 0.17 0.28
CA GLY A 70 -29.97 -0.48 -0.97
C GLY A 70 -29.94 0.44 -2.20
N ALA A 71 -30.26 1.73 -2.07
CA ALA A 71 -30.03 2.69 -3.15
C ALA A 71 -28.51 2.82 -3.39
N SER A 72 -28.12 2.87 -4.66
CA SER A 72 -26.73 2.94 -5.10
C SER A 72 -26.59 3.90 -6.28
N PHE A 73 -25.36 4.19 -6.67
CA PHE A 73 -25.07 4.91 -7.90
C PHE A 73 -23.95 4.24 -8.67
N SER A 74 -23.98 4.36 -9.99
CA SER A 74 -22.93 3.84 -10.87
C SER A 74 -22.22 4.99 -11.56
N LEU A 75 -20.88 4.98 -11.56
CA LEU A 75 -20.04 5.91 -12.31
C LEU A 75 -19.48 5.19 -13.54
N SER A 76 -19.57 5.84 -14.69
CA SER A 76 -18.99 5.36 -15.94
C SER A 76 -17.52 5.77 -16.04
N ASP A 77 -16.75 5.00 -16.84
CA ASP A 77 -15.36 5.32 -17.18
C ASP A 77 -14.42 5.49 -15.99
N VAL A 78 -14.65 4.77 -14.89
CA VAL A 78 -13.70 4.71 -13.76
C VAL A 78 -12.46 4.00 -14.23
N THR A 79 -11.31 4.69 -14.18
CA THR A 79 -10.02 4.09 -14.52
C THR A 79 -9.52 3.27 -13.32
N ILE A 80 -9.16 2.03 -13.55
CA ILE A 80 -8.56 1.13 -12.56
C ILE A 80 -7.17 0.71 -13.01
N GLY A 81 -6.24 0.50 -12.05
CA GLY A 81 -4.86 0.15 -12.32
C GLY A 81 -4.09 1.26 -13.03
N VAL A 82 -4.25 2.49 -12.54
CA VAL A 82 -3.59 3.68 -13.12
C VAL A 82 -2.08 3.47 -13.23
N ASN A 83 -1.53 3.63 -14.44
CA ASN A 83 -0.14 3.40 -14.80
C ASN A 83 0.35 1.94 -14.73
N PHE A 84 -0.52 0.95 -14.55
CA PHE A 84 -0.20 -0.46 -14.68
C PHE A 84 -0.47 -0.97 -16.10
N HIS A 85 0.15 -2.08 -16.49
CA HIS A 85 -0.04 -2.70 -17.82
C HIS A 85 -1.48 -3.20 -18.07
N TRP A 86 -2.28 -3.33 -17.02
CA TRP A 86 -3.68 -3.77 -17.04
C TRP A 86 -4.67 -2.60 -16.82
N GLU A 87 -4.22 -1.34 -16.93
CA GLU A 87 -5.08 -0.16 -16.87
C GLU A 87 -6.26 -0.27 -17.83
N ARG A 88 -7.47 -0.08 -17.32
CA ARG A 88 -8.71 -0.08 -18.11
C ARG A 88 -9.77 0.79 -17.47
N LYS A 89 -10.82 1.09 -18.24
CA LYS A 89 -12.01 1.80 -17.76
C LYS A 89 -13.15 0.82 -17.54
N GLU A 90 -13.84 0.99 -16.42
CA GLU A 90 -14.99 0.19 -16.04
C GLU A 90 -16.13 1.07 -15.53
N THR A 91 -17.37 0.57 -15.63
CA THR A 91 -18.49 1.12 -14.86
C THR A 91 -18.48 0.48 -13.48
N GLN A 92 -18.40 1.30 -12.44
CA GLN A 92 -18.39 0.83 -11.05
C GLN A 92 -19.62 1.36 -10.30
N THR A 93 -20.15 0.54 -9.39
CA THR A 93 -21.34 0.84 -8.58
C THR A 93 -20.98 0.98 -7.12
N PHE A 94 -21.55 2.00 -6.47
CA PHE A 94 -21.22 2.41 -5.11
C PHE A 94 -22.48 2.57 -4.27
N SER A 95 -22.41 2.21 -2.99
CA SER A 95 -23.41 2.54 -1.98
C SER A 95 -23.01 3.82 -1.25
N GLY A 96 -23.95 4.46 -0.53
CA GLY A 96 -23.69 5.66 0.22
C GLY A 96 -23.98 6.94 -0.58
N THR A 97 -23.38 8.04 -0.17
CA THR A 97 -23.62 9.38 -0.74
C THR A 97 -22.60 9.71 -1.83
N LEU A 98 -23.06 10.26 -2.94
CA LEU A 98 -22.21 10.80 -4.01
C LEU A 98 -22.07 12.31 -3.83
N HIS A 99 -20.85 12.78 -3.67
CA HIS A 99 -20.49 14.19 -3.76
C HIS A 99 -19.83 14.48 -5.10
N LEU A 100 -20.25 15.54 -5.76
CA LEU A 100 -19.62 16.10 -6.95
C LEU A 100 -19.08 17.46 -6.58
N ILE A 101 -17.76 17.58 -6.51
CA ILE A 101 -17.04 18.76 -6.02
C ILE A 101 -16.10 19.31 -7.10
N GLN A 102 -15.78 20.58 -7.03
CA GLN A 102 -14.84 21.20 -7.96
C GLN A 102 -13.40 20.79 -7.61
N ASN A 103 -12.64 20.43 -8.62
CA ASN A 103 -11.20 20.16 -8.53
C ASN A 103 -10.48 20.84 -9.71
N GLY A 104 -10.13 22.12 -9.53
CA GLY A 104 -9.59 22.93 -10.60
C GLY A 104 -10.59 23.07 -11.78
N ASP A 105 -10.20 22.62 -12.95
CA ASP A 105 -10.99 22.60 -14.18
C ASP A 105 -11.83 21.33 -14.36
N LYS A 106 -11.96 20.50 -13.33
CA LYS A 106 -12.67 19.21 -13.35
C LYS A 106 -13.69 19.11 -12.22
N VAL A 107 -14.67 18.24 -12.41
CA VAL A 107 -15.51 17.70 -11.33
C VAL A 107 -14.84 16.47 -10.78
N CYS A 108 -14.76 16.35 -9.46
CA CYS A 108 -14.36 15.14 -8.76
C CYS A 108 -15.59 14.45 -8.16
N ALA A 109 -15.79 13.18 -8.46
CA ALA A 109 -16.78 12.33 -7.83
C ALA A 109 -16.18 11.67 -6.58
N VAL A 110 -16.81 11.92 -5.44
CA VAL A 110 -16.39 11.39 -4.12
C VAL A 110 -17.55 10.59 -3.54
N ASN A 111 -17.25 9.38 -3.08
CA ASN A 111 -18.19 8.51 -2.38
C ASN A 111 -18.00 8.67 -0.86
N GLU A 112 -19.07 8.99 -0.14
CA GLU A 112 -19.06 9.02 1.33
C GLU A 112 -19.90 7.88 1.89
N LEU A 113 -19.29 7.08 2.79
CA LEU A 113 -19.91 5.89 3.37
C LEU A 113 -19.28 5.52 4.72
N PRO A 114 -19.96 4.67 5.54
CA PRO A 114 -19.40 4.14 6.78
C PRO A 114 -18.10 3.34 6.54
N VAL A 115 -17.15 3.45 7.46
CA VAL A 115 -15.83 2.77 7.38
C VAL A 115 -15.96 1.26 7.18
N GLU A 116 -16.88 0.59 7.89
CA GLU A 116 -17.03 -0.86 7.75
C GLU A 116 -17.52 -1.26 6.35
N LYS A 117 -18.37 -0.44 5.72
CA LYS A 117 -18.80 -0.64 4.33
C LYS A 117 -17.68 -0.39 3.32
N TYR A 118 -16.82 0.58 3.57
CA TYR A 118 -15.60 0.79 2.79
C TYR A 118 -14.68 -0.44 2.85
N LEU A 119 -14.48 -1.01 4.04
CA LEU A 119 -13.64 -2.18 4.24
C LEU A 119 -14.17 -3.44 3.55
N GLU A 120 -15.49 -3.64 3.46
CA GLU A 120 -16.09 -4.74 2.68
C GLU A 120 -15.57 -4.72 1.22
N SER A 121 -15.55 -3.55 0.60
CA SER A 121 -15.04 -3.38 -0.76
C SER A 121 -13.53 -3.56 -0.85
N VAL A 122 -12.76 -2.92 0.04
CA VAL A 122 -11.29 -3.02 0.05
C VAL A 122 -10.84 -4.46 0.20
N ILE A 123 -11.34 -5.18 1.20
CA ILE A 123 -10.91 -6.56 1.45
C ILE A 123 -11.33 -7.48 0.31
N SER A 124 -12.53 -7.29 -0.25
CA SER A 124 -12.98 -8.06 -1.43
C SER A 124 -12.17 -7.75 -2.70
N SER A 125 -11.52 -6.57 -2.76
CA SER A 125 -10.66 -6.17 -3.87
C SER A 125 -9.21 -6.63 -3.71
N GLU A 126 -8.73 -6.74 -2.47
CA GLU A 126 -7.36 -7.13 -2.12
C GLU A 126 -7.21 -8.66 -1.94
N MET A 127 -8.23 -9.32 -1.42
CA MET A 127 -8.20 -10.73 -1.04
C MET A 127 -9.18 -11.57 -1.87
N ASN A 128 -8.86 -12.86 -2.02
CA ASN A 128 -9.76 -13.79 -2.67
C ASN A 128 -10.87 -14.25 -1.72
N ALA A 129 -12.02 -14.64 -2.28
CA ALA A 129 -13.15 -15.23 -1.52
C ALA A 129 -12.78 -16.55 -0.79
N THR A 130 -11.70 -17.21 -1.21
CA THR A 130 -11.17 -18.44 -0.59
C THR A 130 -10.23 -18.18 0.59
N SER A 131 -9.94 -16.93 0.94
CA SER A 131 -9.08 -16.57 2.07
C SER A 131 -9.62 -17.11 3.39
N SER A 132 -8.72 -17.56 4.25
CA SER A 132 -9.09 -18.02 5.60
C SER A 132 -9.71 -16.88 6.42
N LEU A 133 -10.65 -17.22 7.30
CA LEU A 133 -11.32 -16.22 8.15
C LEU A 133 -10.31 -15.44 9.00
N GLU A 134 -9.27 -16.09 9.50
CA GLU A 134 -8.25 -15.45 10.35
C GLU A 134 -7.36 -14.46 9.54
N LEU A 135 -7.02 -14.78 8.30
CA LEU A 135 -6.35 -13.84 7.39
C LEU A 135 -7.24 -12.61 7.12
N LEU A 136 -8.53 -12.83 6.84
CA LEU A 136 -9.48 -11.75 6.56
C LEU A 136 -9.71 -10.85 7.77
N LYS A 137 -9.78 -11.42 9.00
CA LYS A 137 -9.85 -10.65 10.25
C LYS A 137 -8.59 -9.80 10.44
N ALA A 138 -7.39 -10.39 10.28
CA ALA A 138 -6.14 -9.63 10.36
C ALA A 138 -6.12 -8.47 9.36
N HIS A 139 -6.54 -8.75 8.12
CA HIS A 139 -6.58 -7.75 7.06
C HIS A 139 -7.62 -6.64 7.33
N ALA A 140 -8.78 -6.99 7.90
CA ALA A 140 -9.80 -6.01 8.31
C ALA A 140 -9.25 -5.04 9.37
N VAL A 141 -8.57 -5.56 10.39
CA VAL A 141 -7.95 -4.75 11.45
C VAL A 141 -6.88 -3.82 10.90
N ILE A 142 -5.97 -4.33 10.07
CA ILE A 142 -4.90 -3.47 9.53
C ILE A 142 -5.43 -2.46 8.53
N SER A 143 -6.36 -2.82 7.65
CA SER A 143 -6.95 -1.87 6.70
C SER A 143 -7.71 -0.75 7.40
N ARG A 144 -8.42 -1.08 8.49
CA ARG A 144 -9.11 -0.10 9.34
C ARG A 144 -8.12 0.80 10.07
N SER A 145 -7.08 0.23 10.66
CA SER A 145 -6.04 0.99 11.38
C SER A 145 -5.34 1.97 10.44
N TRP A 146 -4.90 1.50 9.28
CA TRP A 146 -4.28 2.33 8.27
C TRP A 146 -5.19 3.49 7.85
N LEU A 147 -6.45 3.20 7.48
CA LEU A 147 -7.41 4.22 7.06
C LEU A 147 -7.60 5.30 8.14
N LEU A 148 -7.85 4.88 9.37
CA LEU A 148 -8.13 5.81 10.47
C LEU A 148 -6.88 6.61 10.87
N ALA A 149 -5.69 6.01 10.83
CA ALA A 149 -4.42 6.73 11.02
C ALA A 149 -4.26 7.85 9.98
N GLN A 150 -4.62 7.56 8.73
CA GLN A 150 -4.57 8.56 7.68
C GLN A 150 -5.60 9.68 7.87
N MET A 151 -6.82 9.34 8.27
CA MET A 151 -7.86 10.35 8.55
C MET A 151 -7.49 11.25 9.73
N GLU A 152 -6.84 10.71 10.78
CA GLU A 152 -6.36 11.50 11.93
C GLU A 152 -5.19 12.41 11.55
N LYS A 153 -4.23 11.94 10.76
CA LYS A 153 -3.11 12.77 10.25
C LYS A 153 -3.66 13.98 9.51
N ARG A 154 -4.62 13.81 8.60
CA ARG A 154 -5.24 14.89 7.84
C ARG A 154 -5.96 15.92 8.73
N LYS A 155 -6.71 15.46 9.74
CA LYS A 155 -7.37 16.38 10.70
C LYS A 155 -6.37 17.21 11.50
N GLY A 156 -5.25 16.58 11.90
CA GLY A 156 -4.16 17.27 12.59
C GLY A 156 -3.51 18.36 11.73
N GLU A 157 -3.34 18.14 10.45
CA GLU A 157 -2.77 19.11 9.51
C GLU A 157 -3.71 20.31 9.30
N GLN A 158 -5.01 20.09 9.09
CA GLN A 158 -6.00 21.17 8.94
C GLN A 158 -6.10 22.10 10.16
N THR A 159 -5.82 21.59 11.36
CA THR A 159 -5.83 22.41 12.60
C THR A 159 -4.52 23.15 12.86
N THR A 160 -3.44 22.84 12.15
CA THR A 160 -2.10 23.38 12.38
C THR A 160 -1.59 24.30 11.29
N ASP A 161 -2.29 24.47 10.18
CA ASP A 161 -1.90 25.36 9.07
C ASP A 161 -1.80 26.84 9.48
N GLU A 162 -2.45 27.24 10.57
CA GLU A 162 -2.31 28.61 11.12
C GLU A 162 -1.07 28.80 12.01
N VAL A 163 -0.40 27.76 12.50
CA VAL A 163 0.67 27.86 13.50
C VAL A 163 2.03 27.35 13.00
N LYS A 164 2.09 26.46 12.01
CA LYS A 164 3.31 25.72 11.63
C LYS A 164 4.04 26.19 10.37
N ALA A 165 3.74 27.35 9.82
CA ALA A 165 4.55 27.92 8.72
C ALA A 165 6.00 28.28 9.14
N GLN A 166 6.36 28.18 10.44
CA GLN A 166 7.67 28.58 10.95
C GLN A 166 8.55 27.48 11.55
N GLU A 167 8.09 26.23 11.68
CA GLU A 167 8.89 25.15 12.34
C GLU A 167 9.19 23.91 11.46
N LYS A 168 8.98 23.95 10.15
CA LYS A 168 9.40 22.87 9.23
C LYS A 168 10.90 22.87 8.92
N SER A 169 11.76 23.08 9.89
CA SER A 169 13.20 22.99 9.66
C SER A 169 13.93 22.29 10.80
N ALA A 170 13.92 20.96 10.84
CA ALA A 170 15.05 20.16 11.33
C ALA A 170 14.65 18.68 11.38
N SER A 171 15.13 17.87 10.44
CA SER A 171 15.20 16.39 10.38
C SER A 171 14.38 15.63 9.34
N ALA A 172 13.76 16.25 8.37
CA ALA A 172 13.34 15.50 7.20
C ALA A 172 14.57 15.19 6.33
N THR A 173 14.78 13.93 5.99
CA THR A 173 15.62 13.60 4.82
C THR A 173 14.92 14.24 3.64
N GLU A 174 15.43 15.35 3.16
CA GLU A 174 14.77 16.11 2.09
C GLU A 174 14.65 15.23 0.85
N MET A 175 13.47 15.24 0.22
CA MET A 175 13.37 14.78 -1.16
C MET A 175 14.35 15.60 -1.99
N VAL A 176 15.20 14.93 -2.76
CA VAL A 176 16.22 15.57 -3.58
C VAL A 176 16.00 15.18 -5.03
N GLU A 177 15.85 16.18 -5.89
CA GLU A 177 15.88 15.96 -7.33
C GLU A 177 16.78 17.01 -7.95
N ASP A 178 17.98 16.57 -8.37
CA ASP A 178 18.96 17.34 -9.10
C ASP A 178 19.50 16.54 -10.29
N GLU A 179 20.57 17.00 -10.91
CA GLU A 179 21.18 16.34 -12.07
C GLU A 179 21.70 14.93 -11.73
N ASN A 180 22.21 14.71 -10.51
CA ASN A 180 22.91 13.50 -10.11
C ASN A 180 22.15 12.69 -9.04
N ARG A 181 21.00 13.18 -8.54
CA ARG A 181 20.22 12.52 -7.49
C ARG A 181 18.73 12.67 -7.75
N ILE A 182 18.01 11.55 -7.54
CA ILE A 182 16.55 11.47 -7.47
C ILE A 182 16.22 10.64 -6.25
N VAL A 183 15.98 11.26 -5.10
CA VAL A 183 15.58 10.60 -3.86
C VAL A 183 14.18 11.08 -3.51
N LYS A 184 13.21 10.21 -3.71
CA LYS A 184 11.79 10.53 -3.52
C LYS A 184 11.06 9.40 -2.81
N TRP A 185 10.06 9.78 -2.03
CA TRP A 185 9.03 8.86 -1.55
C TRP A 185 7.67 9.49 -1.85
N TYR A 186 6.66 8.66 -1.88
CA TYR A 186 5.32 9.08 -2.23
C TYR A 186 4.45 8.91 -1.00
N ASP A 187 4.09 10.01 -0.38
CA ASP A 187 3.10 10.06 0.68
C ASP A 187 1.75 10.50 0.10
N ARG A 188 0.71 10.33 0.89
CA ARG A 188 -0.67 10.56 0.51
C ARG A 188 -1.10 12.04 0.53
N GLU A 189 -0.17 12.96 0.71
CA GLU A 189 -0.42 14.41 0.83
C GLU A 189 -1.14 15.04 -0.38
N ASP A 190 -1.30 14.30 -1.49
CA ASP A 190 -1.97 14.78 -2.71
C ASP A 190 -3.51 14.84 -2.60
N HIS A 191 -4.11 14.33 -1.53
CA HIS A 191 -5.56 14.29 -1.36
C HIS A 191 -6.06 15.37 -0.40
N THR A 192 -6.44 16.53 -0.95
CA THR A 192 -6.98 17.65 -0.16
C THR A 192 -8.52 17.64 -0.08
N LEU A 193 -9.20 17.02 -1.07
CA LEU A 193 -10.66 17.07 -1.21
C LEU A 193 -11.39 15.88 -0.55
N PHE A 194 -10.69 14.76 -0.33
CA PHE A 194 -11.24 13.52 0.20
C PHE A 194 -10.21 12.81 1.09
N ASP A 195 -10.61 11.77 1.83
CA ASP A 195 -9.73 11.09 2.79
C ASP A 195 -8.75 10.13 2.10
N VAL A 196 -9.23 9.34 1.13
CA VAL A 196 -8.46 8.35 0.37
C VAL A 196 -8.95 8.31 -1.08
N CYS A 197 -8.09 7.87 -2.01
CA CYS A 197 -8.53 7.55 -3.37
C CYS A 197 -8.94 6.08 -3.50
N ALA A 198 -9.60 5.76 -4.62
CA ALA A 198 -10.07 4.40 -4.91
C ALA A 198 -8.98 3.49 -5.51
N ASP A 199 -7.80 4.03 -5.83
CA ASP A 199 -6.72 3.32 -6.52
C ASP A 199 -5.66 2.75 -5.55
N ASP A 200 -4.77 1.93 -6.07
CA ASP A 200 -3.66 1.26 -5.35
C ASP A 200 -2.71 2.20 -4.60
N HIS A 201 -2.74 3.50 -4.89
CA HIS A 201 -2.03 4.53 -4.13
C HIS A 201 -2.45 4.55 -2.64
N CYS A 202 -3.74 4.34 -2.35
CA CYS A 202 -4.29 4.20 -1.01
C CYS A 202 -4.60 2.73 -0.71
N GLN A 203 -5.84 2.33 -0.86
CA GLN A 203 -6.32 0.96 -0.79
C GLN A 203 -7.31 0.77 -1.92
N ARG A 204 -7.20 -0.33 -2.65
CA ARG A 204 -8.09 -0.58 -3.80
C ARG A 204 -9.53 -0.66 -3.37
N TYR A 205 -10.33 0.31 -3.84
CA TYR A 205 -11.75 0.43 -3.55
C TYR A 205 -12.57 0.40 -4.83
N GLN A 206 -13.47 -0.58 -4.98
CA GLN A 206 -14.30 -0.78 -6.18
C GLN A 206 -15.81 -0.73 -5.89
N GLY A 207 -16.19 -0.14 -4.74
CA GLY A 207 -17.58 -0.05 -4.32
C GLY A 207 -18.21 -1.43 -4.11
N ILE A 208 -19.47 -1.56 -4.52
CA ILE A 208 -20.23 -2.82 -4.48
C ILE A 208 -20.22 -3.57 -5.82
N THR A 209 -19.39 -3.13 -6.77
CA THR A 209 -19.21 -3.79 -8.08
C THR A 209 -18.67 -5.20 -7.91
N LYS A 210 -17.77 -5.39 -6.94
CA LYS A 210 -17.27 -6.70 -6.56
C LYS A 210 -18.13 -7.29 -5.46
N GLU A 211 -18.64 -8.49 -5.71
CA GLU A 211 -19.45 -9.23 -4.73
C GLU A 211 -18.63 -9.52 -3.48
N THR A 212 -19.13 -9.09 -2.34
CA THR A 212 -18.53 -9.37 -1.04
C THR A 212 -18.79 -10.84 -0.67
N SER A 213 -17.72 -11.60 -0.40
CA SER A 213 -17.90 -12.97 0.08
C SER A 213 -18.49 -12.98 1.51
N PRO A 214 -19.29 -14.01 1.87
CA PRO A 214 -19.79 -14.15 3.24
C PRO A 214 -18.68 -14.13 4.30
N HIS A 215 -17.50 -14.67 3.98
CA HIS A 215 -16.34 -14.67 4.87
C HIS A 215 -15.78 -13.26 5.12
N VAL A 216 -15.75 -12.39 4.09
CA VAL A 216 -15.33 -11.00 4.26
C VAL A 216 -16.31 -10.25 5.17
N ALA A 217 -17.61 -10.35 4.91
CA ALA A 217 -18.63 -9.72 5.75
C ALA A 217 -18.54 -10.21 7.21
N GLU A 218 -18.31 -11.51 7.42
CA GLU A 218 -18.16 -12.10 8.75
C GLU A 218 -16.88 -11.62 9.46
N ALA A 219 -15.75 -11.57 8.75
CA ALA A 219 -14.49 -11.06 9.30
C ALA A 219 -14.62 -9.61 9.79
N ILE A 220 -15.25 -8.75 9.00
CA ILE A 220 -15.51 -7.35 9.34
C ILE A 220 -16.42 -7.24 10.55
N ARG A 221 -17.52 -8.02 10.56
CA ARG A 221 -18.47 -8.05 11.68
C ARG A 221 -17.79 -8.48 12.98
N LEU A 222 -16.95 -9.53 12.95
CA LEU A 222 -16.26 -10.06 14.12
C LEU A 222 -15.18 -9.11 14.66
N THR A 223 -14.54 -8.33 13.79
CA THR A 223 -13.48 -7.36 14.14
C THR A 223 -13.96 -5.92 14.13
N ARG A 224 -15.29 -5.69 14.14
CA ARG A 224 -15.87 -4.34 14.07
C ARG A 224 -15.24 -3.40 15.08
N GLY A 225 -14.72 -2.25 14.59
CA GLY A 225 -14.08 -1.23 15.40
C GLY A 225 -12.71 -1.58 15.96
N GLU A 226 -12.16 -2.77 15.69
CA GLU A 226 -10.83 -3.17 16.16
C GLU A 226 -9.72 -2.54 15.33
N ILE A 227 -8.73 -1.96 16.01
CA ILE A 227 -7.55 -1.30 15.44
C ILE A 227 -6.30 -1.67 16.23
N LEU A 228 -5.15 -1.41 15.61
CA LEU A 228 -3.85 -1.45 16.28
C LEU A 228 -3.45 -0.05 16.75
N ILE A 229 -2.96 0.02 17.98
CA ILE A 229 -2.41 1.24 18.59
C ILE A 229 -0.99 1.01 19.09
N SER A 230 -0.17 2.04 19.04
CA SER A 230 1.15 2.10 19.66
C SER A 230 1.40 3.50 20.18
N ASP A 231 1.98 3.63 21.36
CA ASP A 231 2.30 4.91 22.00
C ASP A 231 1.11 5.89 22.08
N GLY A 232 -0.12 5.36 22.18
CA GLY A 232 -1.35 6.14 22.26
C GLY A 232 -1.89 6.65 20.92
N GLU A 233 -1.30 6.26 19.80
CA GLU A 233 -1.72 6.63 18.45
C GLU A 233 -2.20 5.41 17.66
N ILE A 234 -3.07 5.65 16.66
CA ILE A 234 -3.50 4.61 15.72
C ILE A 234 -2.32 4.30 14.78
N CYS A 235 -2.00 3.01 14.64
CA CYS A 235 -0.89 2.57 13.81
C CYS A 235 -1.14 2.76 12.31
N ASP A 236 -0.18 3.34 11.60
CA ASP A 236 -0.08 3.31 10.14
C ASP A 236 0.35 1.91 9.69
N THR A 237 -0.58 0.99 9.62
CA THR A 237 -0.36 -0.43 9.38
C THR A 237 -0.16 -0.74 7.90
N ARG A 238 1.09 -0.76 7.46
CA ARG A 238 1.48 -1.08 6.07
C ARG A 238 1.46 -2.60 5.84
N PHE A 239 1.22 -3.01 4.60
CA PHE A 239 1.29 -4.42 4.18
C PHE A 239 1.81 -4.54 2.75
N SER A 240 2.35 -5.70 2.42
CA SER A 240 2.86 -6.00 1.07
C SER A 240 2.66 -7.47 0.72
N LYS A 241 2.74 -7.80 -0.56
CA LYS A 241 2.50 -9.14 -1.08
C LYS A 241 3.43 -10.18 -0.46
N CYS A 242 4.75 -9.93 -0.49
CA CYS A 242 5.77 -10.87 0.01
C CYS A 242 6.97 -10.13 0.58
N CYS A 243 7.33 -10.39 1.83
CA CYS A 243 8.50 -9.76 2.46
C CYS A 243 9.84 -10.32 1.97
N GLY A 244 9.87 -11.56 1.44
CA GLY A 244 11.10 -12.24 1.00
C GLY A 244 11.86 -12.94 2.14
N GLY A 245 11.21 -13.13 3.31
CA GLY A 245 11.71 -13.81 4.48
C GLY A 245 12.05 -12.90 5.67
N VAL A 246 12.18 -11.57 5.43
CA VAL A 246 12.33 -10.55 6.47
C VAL A 246 11.54 -9.32 6.07
N THR A 247 10.75 -8.75 7.00
CA THR A 247 10.04 -7.50 6.74
C THR A 247 10.98 -6.29 6.80
N GLU A 248 10.59 -5.18 6.14
CA GLU A 248 11.37 -3.95 6.12
C GLU A 248 10.87 -2.96 7.17
N GLU A 249 11.70 -1.99 7.54
CA GLU A 249 11.32 -0.88 8.40
C GLU A 249 10.89 0.34 7.59
N PHE A 250 9.94 1.11 8.11
CA PHE A 250 9.26 2.22 7.45
C PHE A 250 10.21 3.25 6.82
N GLN A 251 11.24 3.69 7.56
CA GLN A 251 12.15 4.78 7.15
C GLN A 251 13.00 4.45 5.91
N TYR A 252 13.11 3.19 5.53
CA TYR A 252 13.83 2.79 4.31
C TYR A 252 12.99 2.93 3.05
N CYS A 253 11.65 2.96 3.19
CA CYS A 253 10.72 3.10 2.06
C CYS A 253 10.16 4.51 1.91
N TRP A 254 9.94 5.21 3.02
CA TRP A 254 9.34 6.56 3.09
C TRP A 254 10.26 7.55 3.82
N GLU A 255 9.66 8.55 4.48
CA GLU A 255 10.37 9.52 5.29
C GLU A 255 11.23 8.88 6.39
N ASN A 256 12.26 9.58 6.83
CA ASN A 256 13.13 9.08 7.89
C ASN A 256 12.49 9.25 9.30
N SER A 257 11.37 8.56 9.49
CA SER A 257 10.60 8.57 10.74
C SER A 257 10.34 7.12 11.18
N PRO A 258 11.27 6.50 11.95
CA PRO A 258 11.11 5.13 12.42
C PRO A 258 9.81 4.95 13.22
N LYS A 259 9.07 3.89 12.95
CA LYS A 259 7.86 3.50 13.68
C LYS A 259 8.18 2.32 14.60
N THR A 260 7.81 2.43 15.89
CA THR A 260 8.10 1.42 16.92
C THR A 260 7.48 0.05 16.62
N TYR A 261 6.36 0.05 15.90
CA TYR A 261 5.56 -1.13 15.53
C TYR A 261 5.82 -1.64 14.08
N LEU A 262 6.62 -0.94 13.26
CA LEU A 262 7.04 -1.37 11.92
C LEU A 262 8.52 -1.75 11.92
N LYS A 263 8.85 -2.74 12.75
CA LYS A 263 10.20 -3.30 12.87
C LYS A 263 10.42 -4.41 11.86
N ALA A 264 11.68 -4.62 11.49
CA ALA A 264 12.05 -5.80 10.73
C ALA A 264 11.82 -7.06 11.57
N VAL A 265 11.04 -7.99 11.02
CA VAL A 265 10.73 -9.30 11.63
C VAL A 265 11.11 -10.41 10.67
N THR A 266 11.69 -11.48 11.21
CA THR A 266 11.92 -12.71 10.46
C THR A 266 10.61 -13.46 10.30
N ASP A 267 10.25 -13.79 9.07
CA ASP A 267 8.99 -14.43 8.72
C ASP A 267 9.04 -15.97 8.91
N THR A 268 9.34 -16.42 10.14
CA THR A 268 9.54 -17.85 10.48
C THR A 268 8.68 -18.35 11.63
N ALA A 269 8.48 -19.68 11.68
CA ALA A 269 7.67 -20.34 12.71
C ALA A 269 8.24 -20.21 14.13
N GLU A 270 9.56 -20.07 14.28
CA GLU A 270 10.20 -19.94 15.59
C GLU A 270 9.81 -18.63 16.27
N MET A 271 9.62 -17.56 15.51
CA MET A 271 9.18 -16.26 16.04
C MET A 271 7.75 -16.31 16.59
N VAL A 272 6.83 -17.04 15.93
CA VAL A 272 5.45 -17.19 16.42
C VAL A 272 5.42 -18.01 17.72
N LYS A 273 6.22 -19.06 17.83
CA LYS A 273 6.33 -19.89 19.06
C LYS A 273 6.93 -19.13 20.23
N SER A 274 7.94 -18.30 20.00
CA SER A 274 8.57 -17.51 21.07
C SER A 274 7.62 -16.50 21.71
N GLN A 275 6.57 -16.11 21.03
CA GLN A 275 5.51 -15.27 21.58
C GLN A 275 4.52 -16.06 22.46
N GLU A 276 4.32 -17.36 22.19
CA GLU A 276 3.53 -18.27 23.06
C GLU A 276 4.18 -18.46 24.44
N ASP A 277 5.50 -18.64 24.45
CA ASP A 277 6.25 -18.82 25.70
C ASP A 277 6.25 -17.55 26.57
N LYS A 278 6.25 -16.37 25.97
CA LYS A 278 6.18 -15.09 26.69
C LYS A 278 4.79 -14.81 27.29
N SER A 279 3.71 -15.28 26.69
CA SER A 279 2.36 -15.11 27.21
C SER A 279 2.03 -16.06 28.37
N ASN A 280 2.71 -17.20 28.45
CA ASN A 280 2.48 -18.23 29.46
C ASN A 280 3.44 -18.17 30.66
N ASN A 281 4.55 -17.41 30.59
CA ASN A 281 5.56 -17.34 31.64
C ASN A 281 5.76 -15.91 32.15
N ASN A 282 5.02 -15.57 33.22
CA ASN A 282 5.23 -14.32 33.97
C ASN A 282 6.44 -14.39 34.95
N ASN A 283 7.30 -15.41 34.87
CA ASN A 283 8.52 -15.53 35.69
C ASN A 283 9.55 -16.37 34.96
N ASN A 284 10.55 -15.76 34.32
CA ASN A 284 11.96 -16.10 34.52
C ASN A 284 12.85 -15.30 33.57
N ASN A 285 13.80 -14.57 34.17
CA ASN A 285 15.01 -14.05 33.54
C ASN A 285 15.87 -15.22 33.04
N ASN A 286 15.77 -15.52 31.74
CA ASN A 286 16.83 -16.21 31.01
C ASN A 286 16.95 -15.61 29.63
N ASN A 287 17.94 -14.71 29.47
CA ASN A 287 18.44 -14.24 28.19
C ASN A 287 19.16 -15.40 27.46
N ASN A 288 18.42 -16.32 26.91
CA ASN A 288 18.86 -17.21 25.85
C ASN A 288 17.81 -17.18 24.74
N SER A 289 17.75 -16.06 24.02
CA SER A 289 17.12 -16.02 22.71
C SER A 289 18.03 -16.78 21.76
N SER A 290 17.63 -18.00 21.40
CA SER A 290 18.07 -18.63 20.17
C SER A 290 17.42 -17.84 19.01
N ASP A 291 17.84 -16.61 18.82
CA ASP A 291 17.71 -15.91 17.56
C ASP A 291 18.51 -16.74 16.57
N ALA A 292 17.87 -17.58 15.77
CA ALA A 292 18.45 -18.06 14.54
C ALA A 292 18.82 -16.79 13.78
N LEU A 293 20.11 -16.41 13.89
CA LEU A 293 20.65 -15.11 13.53
C LEU A 293 20.39 -14.89 12.04
N VAL A 294 19.31 -14.15 11.74
CA VAL A 294 19.20 -13.51 10.43
C VAL A 294 20.44 -12.62 10.33
N PRO A 295 21.28 -12.82 9.31
CA PRO A 295 22.45 -11.97 9.13
C PRO A 295 22.01 -10.51 8.98
N ASP A 296 22.86 -9.57 9.38
CA ASP A 296 22.58 -8.15 9.16
C ASP A 296 22.52 -7.85 7.65
N LEU A 297 21.30 -7.78 7.10
CA LEU A 297 21.07 -7.59 5.67
C LEU A 297 21.31 -6.13 5.19
N THR A 298 21.69 -5.23 6.09
CA THR A 298 22.21 -3.91 5.71
C THR A 298 23.64 -4.02 5.14
N VAL A 299 24.33 -5.15 5.43
CA VAL A 299 25.67 -5.47 4.91
C VAL A 299 25.54 -6.16 3.55
N GLU A 300 26.14 -5.59 2.50
CA GLU A 300 25.99 -6.07 1.11
C GLU A 300 26.27 -7.57 0.96
N ALA A 301 27.40 -8.07 1.46
CA ALA A 301 27.76 -9.49 1.35
C ALA A 301 26.79 -10.44 2.07
N ALA A 302 26.11 -9.96 3.13
CA ALA A 302 25.10 -10.73 3.84
C ALA A 302 23.77 -10.71 3.06
N ALA A 303 23.36 -9.55 2.53
CA ALA A 303 22.21 -9.40 1.68
C ALA A 303 22.33 -10.25 0.41
N GLU A 304 23.48 -10.24 -0.24
CA GLU A 304 23.74 -11.07 -1.43
C GLU A 304 23.54 -12.55 -1.14
N ARG A 305 24.18 -13.07 -0.08
CA ARG A 305 24.01 -14.49 0.31
C ARG A 305 22.54 -14.83 0.60
N TRP A 306 21.83 -13.94 1.32
CA TRP A 306 20.41 -14.11 1.64
C TRP A 306 19.54 -14.15 0.40
N ILE A 307 19.70 -13.19 -0.50
CA ILE A 307 18.90 -13.08 -1.72
C ILE A 307 19.13 -14.26 -2.67
N ARG A 308 20.39 -14.72 -2.79
CA ARG A 308 20.73 -15.88 -3.63
C ARG A 308 20.33 -17.22 -3.00
N SER A 309 20.05 -17.24 -1.70
CA SER A 309 19.59 -18.44 -0.98
C SER A 309 18.05 -18.45 -0.88
N THR A 310 17.49 -19.59 -0.46
CA THR A 310 16.07 -19.80 -0.23
C THR A 310 15.80 -20.25 1.20
N PRO A 311 16.12 -19.42 2.22
CA PRO A 311 15.91 -19.80 3.61
C PRO A 311 14.44 -20.07 3.92
N PRO A 312 14.14 -20.90 4.93
CA PRO A 312 12.78 -21.17 5.36
C PRO A 312 12.08 -19.87 5.81
N ALA A 313 10.84 -19.66 5.35
CA ALA A 313 9.99 -18.56 5.76
C ALA A 313 8.53 -18.95 5.52
N PHE A 314 7.58 -18.31 6.20
CA PHE A 314 6.17 -18.52 5.91
C PHE A 314 5.82 -18.13 4.46
N CYS A 315 6.37 -17.02 3.98
CA CYS A 315 6.15 -16.59 2.60
C CYS A 315 6.96 -17.37 1.55
N ASN A 316 7.84 -18.30 1.96
CA ASN A 316 8.52 -19.21 1.05
C ASN A 316 7.63 -20.42 0.76
N THR A 317 6.56 -20.22 0.02
CA THR A 317 5.60 -21.27 -0.34
C THR A 317 5.30 -21.24 -1.83
N LYS A 318 5.10 -22.42 -2.40
CA LYS A 318 4.55 -22.64 -3.75
C LYS A 318 3.17 -23.32 -3.68
N ASP A 319 2.61 -23.42 -2.49
CA ASP A 319 1.27 -23.98 -2.29
C ASP A 319 0.23 -23.06 -2.95
N ARG A 320 -0.40 -23.57 -4.01
CA ARG A 320 -1.38 -22.80 -4.78
C ARG A 320 -2.64 -22.48 -4.00
N GLU A 321 -3.02 -23.31 -3.04
CA GLU A 321 -4.18 -23.08 -2.20
C GLU A 321 -3.92 -21.88 -1.27
N VAL A 322 -2.72 -21.76 -0.71
CA VAL A 322 -2.30 -20.60 0.08
C VAL A 322 -2.16 -19.36 -0.80
N LEU A 323 -1.45 -19.47 -1.92
CA LEU A 323 -1.21 -18.35 -2.83
C LEU A 323 -2.53 -17.80 -3.41
N SER A 324 -3.50 -18.66 -3.73
CA SER A 324 -4.80 -18.23 -4.26
C SER A 324 -5.58 -17.33 -3.28
N GLN A 325 -5.29 -17.38 -1.98
CA GLN A 325 -5.95 -16.53 -0.98
C GLN A 325 -5.59 -15.05 -1.14
N VAL A 326 -4.37 -14.76 -1.59
CA VAL A 326 -3.80 -13.41 -1.64
C VAL A 326 -3.51 -12.92 -3.07
N LEU A 327 -3.85 -13.72 -4.08
CA LEU A 327 -3.62 -13.41 -5.48
C LEU A 327 -4.94 -13.20 -6.20
N ASN A 328 -5.05 -12.07 -6.88
CA ASN A 328 -6.09 -11.88 -7.88
C ASN A 328 -5.81 -12.74 -9.13
N ASN A 329 -6.81 -12.95 -9.98
CA ASN A 329 -6.70 -13.86 -11.14
C ASN A 329 -5.52 -13.53 -12.08
N TYR A 330 -5.16 -12.26 -12.22
CA TYR A 330 -4.03 -11.79 -13.04
C TYR A 330 -2.66 -11.90 -12.35
N ASP A 331 -2.59 -12.12 -11.03
CA ASP A 331 -1.35 -12.35 -10.30
C ASP A 331 -1.04 -13.86 -10.18
N GLN A 332 -1.93 -14.75 -10.66
CA GLN A 332 -1.78 -16.20 -10.54
C GLN A 332 -0.90 -16.82 -11.64
N GLU A 333 -0.38 -16.01 -12.56
CA GLU A 333 0.50 -16.46 -13.64
C GLU A 333 1.89 -16.87 -13.16
N THR A 334 2.32 -16.39 -11.99
CA THR A 334 3.61 -16.73 -11.37
C THR A 334 3.45 -17.24 -9.94
N THR A 335 4.42 -18.05 -9.49
CA THR A 335 4.59 -18.45 -8.09
C THR A 335 5.90 -17.92 -7.49
N ASP A 336 6.62 -17.08 -8.21
CA ASP A 336 7.99 -16.66 -7.89
C ASP A 336 8.03 -15.37 -7.03
N PHE A 337 7.11 -15.28 -6.05
CA PHE A 337 7.02 -14.11 -5.15
C PHE A 337 8.17 -14.05 -4.14
N TYR A 338 8.69 -15.20 -3.72
CA TYR A 338 9.74 -15.28 -2.71
C TYR A 338 11.11 -14.97 -3.28
N ARG A 339 11.40 -15.49 -4.49
CA ARG A 339 12.62 -15.23 -5.27
C ARG A 339 12.25 -15.07 -6.73
N TRP A 340 12.88 -14.12 -7.39
CA TRP A 340 12.61 -13.79 -8.78
C TRP A 340 13.89 -13.44 -9.53
N THR A 341 13.83 -13.48 -10.85
CA THR A 341 14.93 -13.09 -11.74
C THR A 341 14.37 -12.23 -12.87
N VAL A 342 15.09 -11.16 -13.21
CA VAL A 342 14.79 -10.27 -14.34
C VAL A 342 16.08 -10.01 -15.09
N GLU A 343 16.01 -10.07 -16.42
CA GLU A 343 17.15 -9.85 -17.30
C GLU A 343 16.91 -8.62 -18.18
N TYR A 344 17.98 -7.86 -18.41
CA TYR A 344 18.01 -6.71 -19.32
C TYR A 344 19.22 -6.81 -20.21
N THR A 345 19.07 -6.54 -21.50
CA THR A 345 20.20 -6.18 -22.34
C THR A 345 20.73 -4.80 -21.96
N GLN A 346 21.93 -4.47 -22.40
CA GLN A 346 22.53 -3.13 -22.20
C GLN A 346 21.61 -2.04 -22.74
N GLU A 347 21.07 -2.24 -23.94
CA GLU A 347 20.19 -1.28 -24.62
C GLU A 347 18.88 -1.08 -23.83
N GLU A 348 18.21 -2.18 -23.44
CA GLU A 348 16.95 -2.12 -22.68
C GLU A 348 17.12 -1.37 -21.37
N LEU A 349 18.20 -1.63 -20.60
CA LEU A 349 18.44 -0.97 -19.33
C LEU A 349 18.78 0.52 -19.50
N ALA A 350 19.60 0.87 -20.51
CA ALA A 350 19.95 2.24 -20.80
C ALA A 350 18.73 3.07 -21.26
N GLU A 351 17.91 2.53 -22.16
CA GLU A 351 16.68 3.19 -22.62
C GLU A 351 15.65 3.32 -21.49
N LEU A 352 15.48 2.28 -20.68
CA LEU A 352 14.56 2.27 -19.56
C LEU A 352 14.93 3.34 -18.53
N THR A 353 16.18 3.37 -18.08
CA THR A 353 16.66 4.35 -17.11
C THR A 353 16.55 5.78 -17.64
N GLN A 354 16.92 6.02 -18.90
CA GLN A 354 16.77 7.33 -19.53
C GLN A 354 15.30 7.78 -19.59
N ARG A 355 14.38 6.89 -20.00
CA ARG A 355 12.96 7.20 -20.10
C ARG A 355 12.35 7.51 -18.74
N LYS A 356 12.69 6.71 -17.71
CA LYS A 356 12.12 6.85 -16.36
C LYS A 356 12.68 8.04 -15.58
N THR A 357 13.93 8.40 -15.79
CA THR A 357 14.59 9.47 -15.04
C THR A 357 14.72 10.77 -15.80
N SER A 358 14.53 10.76 -17.13
CA SER A 358 14.82 11.86 -18.04
C SER A 358 16.31 12.29 -18.02
N ARG A 359 17.21 11.40 -17.60
CA ARG A 359 18.66 11.61 -17.52
C ARG A 359 19.37 10.79 -18.61
N LYS A 360 20.31 11.42 -19.34
CA LYS A 360 21.09 10.78 -20.42
C LYS A 360 22.33 10.10 -19.86
N LEU A 361 22.16 8.96 -19.17
CA LEU A 361 23.28 8.22 -18.56
C LEU A 361 24.22 7.58 -19.61
N GLY A 362 23.73 7.31 -20.82
CA GLY A 362 24.44 6.50 -21.81
C GLY A 362 24.34 5.01 -21.48
N ARG A 363 25.36 4.24 -21.93
CA ARG A 363 25.46 2.82 -21.57
C ARG A 363 25.66 2.69 -20.05
N ILE A 364 25.06 1.67 -19.45
CA ILE A 364 25.16 1.43 -18.01
C ILE A 364 26.37 0.51 -17.73
N ARG A 365 27.24 0.96 -16.83
CA ARG A 365 28.43 0.20 -16.40
C ARG A 365 28.13 -0.66 -15.19
N ASP A 366 27.32 -0.15 -14.25
CA ASP A 366 27.00 -0.88 -13.01
C ASP A 366 25.75 -0.32 -12.32
N LEU A 367 25.16 -1.16 -11.46
CA LEU A 367 24.10 -0.84 -10.51
C LEU A 367 24.62 -1.15 -9.11
N VAL A 368 25.04 -0.13 -8.36
CA VAL A 368 25.75 -0.28 -7.08
C VAL A 368 24.84 0.09 -5.91
N PRO A 369 24.45 -0.86 -5.05
CA PRO A 369 23.76 -0.56 -3.80
C PRO A 369 24.64 0.32 -2.91
N LEU A 370 24.15 1.51 -2.52
CA LEU A 370 24.84 2.40 -1.57
C LEU A 370 24.33 2.19 -0.14
N GLN A 371 23.04 1.85 -0.01
CA GLN A 371 22.40 1.60 1.28
C GLN A 371 21.30 0.56 1.14
N ARG A 372 21.26 -0.37 2.09
CA ARG A 372 20.17 -1.35 2.24
C ARG A 372 19.45 -1.15 3.57
N GLY A 373 18.16 -1.47 3.57
CA GLY A 373 17.35 -1.61 4.78
C GLY A 373 17.53 -2.99 5.44
N LYS A 374 16.77 -3.22 6.50
CA LYS A 374 16.89 -4.42 7.35
C LYS A 374 16.44 -5.71 6.65
N SER A 375 15.64 -5.62 5.59
CA SER A 375 15.23 -6.77 4.76
C SER A 375 16.17 -7.04 3.58
N GLY A 376 17.27 -6.29 3.45
CA GLY A 376 18.15 -6.32 2.29
C GLY A 376 17.65 -5.49 1.10
N ARG A 377 16.49 -4.80 1.21
CA ARG A 377 16.02 -3.88 0.17
C ARG A 377 16.96 -2.71 0.01
N ILE A 378 17.27 -2.36 -1.24
CA ILE A 378 18.07 -1.20 -1.56
C ILE A 378 17.20 0.05 -1.36
N CYS A 379 17.67 0.99 -0.55
CA CYS A 379 17.03 2.28 -0.34
C CYS A 379 17.79 3.45 -1.00
N LEU A 380 19.07 3.24 -1.31
CA LEU A 380 19.85 4.11 -2.20
C LEU A 380 20.63 3.24 -3.18
N LEU A 381 20.44 3.48 -4.48
CA LEU A 381 21.10 2.81 -5.59
C LEU A 381 21.86 3.83 -6.42
N LYS A 382 23.12 3.54 -6.73
CA LYS A 382 23.92 4.31 -7.70
C LYS A 382 23.91 3.58 -9.03
N ILE A 383 23.46 4.25 -10.08
CA ILE A 383 23.57 3.82 -11.47
C ILE A 383 24.84 4.48 -12.03
N ILE A 384 25.81 3.67 -12.42
CA ILE A 384 27.03 4.14 -13.04
C ILE A 384 26.82 4.13 -14.56
N GLY A 385 26.72 5.30 -15.15
CA GLY A 385 26.54 5.49 -16.58
C GLY A 385 27.84 5.83 -17.31
N GLU A 386 27.79 5.80 -18.63
CA GLU A 386 28.88 6.21 -19.50
C GLU A 386 29.13 7.72 -19.45
N ASN A 387 28.07 8.52 -19.41
CA ASN A 387 28.14 9.97 -19.45
C ASN A 387 28.25 10.59 -18.04
N HIS A 388 27.44 10.08 -17.09
CA HIS A 388 27.48 10.51 -15.70
C HIS A 388 26.76 9.46 -14.81
N ASP A 389 26.95 9.58 -13.51
CA ASP A 389 26.34 8.71 -12.51
C ASP A 389 25.06 9.34 -11.97
N LEU A 390 24.10 8.48 -11.55
CA LEU A 390 22.84 8.89 -10.93
C LEU A 390 22.60 8.11 -9.65
N ILE A 391 22.28 8.78 -8.55
CA ILE A 391 21.82 8.15 -7.32
C ILE A 391 20.30 8.23 -7.27
N ILE A 392 19.64 7.08 -7.11
CA ILE A 392 18.19 6.98 -6.94
C ILE A 392 17.82 6.37 -5.59
N GLY A 393 16.74 6.81 -5.01
CA GLY A 393 16.11 6.35 -3.76
C GLY A 393 14.72 7.01 -3.62
N LYS A 394 13.78 6.49 -2.88
CA LYS A 394 13.82 5.31 -2.02
C LYS A 394 13.35 4.06 -2.75
N GLU A 395 12.79 3.10 -1.98
CA GLU A 395 12.41 1.76 -2.46
C GLU A 395 11.54 1.82 -3.73
N LEU A 396 10.44 2.56 -3.70
CA LEU A 396 9.52 2.67 -4.83
C LEU A 396 10.13 3.37 -6.04
N GLU A 397 10.96 4.41 -5.83
CA GLU A 397 11.63 5.11 -6.93
C GLU A 397 12.63 4.20 -7.65
N ILE A 398 13.36 3.37 -6.91
CA ILE A 398 14.26 2.34 -7.48
C ILE A 398 13.45 1.36 -8.34
N ARG A 399 12.32 0.85 -7.83
CA ARG A 399 11.46 -0.09 -8.56
C ARG A 399 10.87 0.51 -9.82
N ARG A 400 10.43 1.77 -9.76
CA ARG A 400 9.87 2.51 -10.93
C ARG A 400 10.92 2.77 -12.00
N THR A 401 12.14 3.07 -11.59
CA THR A 401 13.25 3.35 -12.52
C THR A 401 13.70 2.10 -13.28
N LEU A 402 13.67 0.93 -12.64
CA LEU A 402 14.16 -0.33 -13.19
C LEU A 402 13.05 -1.23 -13.76
N SER A 403 11.88 -0.67 -14.08
CA SER A 403 10.81 -1.44 -14.74
C SER A 403 9.90 -0.53 -15.55
N ASN A 404 9.24 -1.08 -16.55
CA ASN A 404 8.20 -0.37 -17.32
C ASN A 404 7.01 0.02 -16.42
N SER A 405 6.62 -0.86 -15.50
CA SER A 405 5.66 -0.59 -14.44
C SER A 405 6.40 -0.42 -13.10
N HIS A 406 6.52 -1.49 -12.33
CA HIS A 406 7.27 -1.53 -11.09
C HIS A 406 8.05 -2.84 -11.02
N LEU A 407 9.35 -2.78 -10.67
CA LEU A 407 10.12 -3.98 -10.35
C LEU A 407 9.50 -4.66 -9.11
N TYR A 408 9.60 -5.96 -9.00
CA TYR A 408 8.93 -6.74 -7.94
C TYR A 408 9.28 -6.26 -6.53
N SER A 409 10.55 -5.99 -6.25
CA SER A 409 11.03 -5.32 -5.03
C SER A 409 12.37 -4.63 -5.30
N SER A 410 12.90 -3.88 -4.34
CA SER A 410 14.27 -3.36 -4.39
C SER A 410 15.29 -4.27 -3.69
N ALA A 411 14.87 -5.45 -3.20
CA ALA A 411 15.80 -6.44 -2.63
C ALA A 411 16.38 -7.29 -3.76
N PHE A 412 17.43 -6.82 -4.40
CA PHE A 412 18.09 -7.57 -5.48
C PHE A 412 19.61 -7.45 -5.44
N VAL A 413 20.27 -8.36 -6.15
CA VAL A 413 21.68 -8.35 -6.52
C VAL A 413 21.80 -8.44 -8.03
N VAL A 414 22.93 -7.98 -8.57
CA VAL A 414 23.13 -7.81 -10.01
C VAL A 414 24.31 -8.62 -10.49
N ASP A 415 24.08 -9.47 -11.48
CA ASP A 415 25.13 -10.14 -12.25
C ASP A 415 25.31 -9.42 -13.61
N LYS A 416 26.53 -9.02 -13.89
CA LYS A 416 26.92 -8.47 -15.20
C LYS A 416 27.39 -9.59 -16.10
N VAL A 417 26.81 -9.69 -17.30
CA VAL A 417 27.08 -10.81 -18.21
C VAL A 417 27.73 -10.32 -19.51
N GLY A 418 28.90 -10.88 -19.79
CA GLY A 418 29.68 -10.54 -20.98
C GLY A 418 30.18 -9.09 -20.96
N GLU A 419 31.11 -8.77 -21.85
CA GLU A 419 31.59 -7.39 -22.05
C GLU A 419 31.65 -7.10 -23.55
N ASP A 420 31.40 -5.84 -23.93
CA ASP A 420 31.64 -5.35 -25.26
C ASP A 420 33.12 -4.93 -25.43
N ALA A 421 33.47 -4.40 -26.60
CA ALA A 421 34.86 -3.98 -26.90
C ALA A 421 35.35 -2.80 -26.02
N ASP A 422 34.43 -2.03 -25.42
CA ASP A 422 34.71 -0.86 -24.56
C ASP A 422 34.62 -1.24 -23.08
N GLY A 423 34.39 -2.52 -22.72
CA GLY A 423 34.31 -3.02 -21.35
C GLY A 423 33.00 -2.70 -20.67
N PHE A 424 31.90 -2.50 -21.41
CA PHE A 424 30.56 -2.41 -20.85
C PHE A 424 29.87 -3.78 -20.82
N PRO A 425 29.09 -4.10 -19.79
CA PRO A 425 28.30 -5.33 -19.76
C PRO A 425 27.35 -5.42 -20.96
N LYS A 426 27.22 -6.60 -21.54
CA LYS A 426 26.24 -6.86 -22.63
C LYS A 426 24.84 -7.02 -22.09
N SER A 427 24.71 -7.56 -20.88
CA SER A 427 23.43 -7.71 -20.20
C SER A 427 23.60 -7.73 -18.68
N PHE A 428 22.47 -7.55 -17.98
CA PHE A 428 22.36 -7.54 -16.52
C PHE A 428 21.30 -8.55 -16.12
N THR A 429 21.62 -9.41 -15.15
CA THR A 429 20.65 -10.31 -14.52
C THR A 429 20.45 -9.85 -13.09
N LEU A 430 19.22 -9.48 -12.73
CA LEU A 430 18.81 -9.12 -11.39
C LEU A 430 18.18 -10.34 -10.71
N HIS A 431 18.79 -10.81 -9.62
CA HIS A 431 18.21 -11.82 -8.74
C HIS A 431 17.63 -11.12 -7.52
N GLY A 432 16.35 -11.36 -7.23
CA GLY A 432 15.68 -10.62 -6.18
C GLY A 432 14.85 -11.45 -5.22
N ALA A 433 14.41 -10.80 -4.15
CA ALA A 433 13.64 -11.40 -3.06
C ALA A 433 12.42 -10.55 -2.70
N GLY A 434 11.26 -11.24 -2.54
CA GLY A 434 10.02 -10.60 -2.11
C GLY A 434 9.33 -9.78 -3.20
N TRP A 435 8.14 -9.25 -2.86
CA TRP A 435 7.28 -8.50 -3.75
C TRP A 435 6.59 -7.36 -2.99
N GLY A 436 6.86 -6.11 -3.41
CA GLY A 436 6.45 -4.89 -2.73
C GLY A 436 7.50 -4.39 -1.73
N HIS A 437 7.13 -3.34 -0.99
CA HIS A 437 8.01 -2.63 -0.07
C HIS A 437 8.45 -3.45 1.16
N GLY A 438 7.73 -4.52 1.51
CA GLY A 438 8.09 -5.43 2.59
C GLY A 438 7.80 -4.94 4.01
N VAL A 439 7.28 -3.74 4.21
CA VAL A 439 7.00 -3.16 5.53
C VAL A 439 5.69 -3.69 6.09
N GLY A 440 5.68 -4.07 7.36
CA GLY A 440 4.52 -4.56 8.09
C GLY A 440 4.08 -5.96 7.64
N LEU A 441 2.76 -6.20 7.48
CA LEU A 441 2.23 -7.53 7.19
C LEU A 441 2.64 -8.05 5.82
N CYS A 442 3.20 -9.25 5.78
CA CYS A 442 3.43 -10.04 4.58
C CYS A 442 2.17 -10.85 4.27
N GLN A 443 1.46 -10.53 3.18
CA GLN A 443 0.18 -11.17 2.85
C GLN A 443 0.32 -12.69 2.68
N ILE A 444 1.34 -13.16 1.94
CA ILE A 444 1.59 -14.60 1.73
C ILE A 444 1.98 -15.28 3.05
N GLY A 445 2.84 -14.64 3.86
CA GLY A 445 3.21 -15.15 5.17
C GLY A 445 2.01 -15.25 6.12
N ALA A 446 1.17 -14.22 6.17
CA ALA A 446 -0.06 -14.18 6.97
C ALA A 446 -1.07 -15.27 6.53
N ALA A 447 -1.21 -15.51 5.22
CA ALA A 447 -2.03 -16.59 4.69
C ALA A 447 -1.52 -17.96 5.15
N MET A 448 -0.20 -18.17 5.12
CA MET A 448 0.41 -19.40 5.60
C MET A 448 0.25 -19.58 7.12
N ILE A 449 0.38 -18.51 7.91
CA ILE A 449 0.17 -18.54 9.37
C ILE A 449 -1.29 -18.92 9.66
N GLY A 450 -2.26 -18.29 8.99
CA GLY A 450 -3.69 -18.63 9.11
C GLY A 450 -4.00 -20.08 8.67
N ALA A 451 -3.40 -20.56 7.57
CA ALA A 451 -3.54 -21.94 7.10
C ALA A 451 -2.97 -22.98 8.10
N LYS A 452 -2.02 -22.58 8.94
CA LYS A 452 -1.50 -23.41 10.05
C LYS A 452 -2.37 -23.38 11.31
N GLY A 453 -3.50 -22.68 11.28
CA GLY A 453 -4.48 -22.62 12.38
C GLY A 453 -4.19 -21.60 13.47
N TYR A 454 -3.31 -20.62 13.21
CA TYR A 454 -3.11 -19.50 14.12
C TYR A 454 -4.20 -18.45 13.95
N ASP A 455 -4.66 -17.86 15.05
CA ASP A 455 -5.67 -16.82 15.11
C ASP A 455 -5.13 -15.48 14.58
N TYR A 456 -6.00 -14.59 14.18
CA TYR A 456 -5.65 -13.28 13.59
C TYR A 456 -4.84 -12.37 14.52
N ASP A 457 -5.07 -12.42 15.84
CA ASP A 457 -4.29 -11.67 16.83
C ASP A 457 -2.81 -12.11 16.85
N ARG A 458 -2.52 -13.40 16.61
CA ARG A 458 -1.16 -13.93 16.45
C ARG A 458 -0.53 -13.45 15.14
N ILE A 459 -1.30 -13.40 14.06
CA ILE A 459 -0.83 -12.82 12.79
C ILE A 459 -0.44 -11.36 13.01
N LEU A 460 -1.30 -10.58 13.66
CA LEU A 460 -1.06 -9.17 13.94
C LEU A 460 0.15 -8.96 14.85
N ALA A 461 0.26 -9.71 15.95
CA ALA A 461 1.37 -9.62 16.88
C ALA A 461 2.71 -9.99 16.23
N HIS A 462 2.71 -10.90 15.24
CA HIS A 462 3.91 -11.27 14.49
C HIS A 462 4.45 -10.11 13.64
N TYR A 463 3.58 -9.44 12.87
CA TYR A 463 4.01 -8.41 11.92
C TYR A 463 4.05 -6.98 12.48
N TYR A 464 3.41 -6.74 13.62
CA TYR A 464 3.38 -5.42 14.29
C TYR A 464 3.81 -5.54 15.75
N PRO A 465 5.10 -5.89 15.99
CA PRO A 465 5.60 -6.03 17.35
C PRO A 465 5.49 -4.71 18.11
N GLY A 466 4.97 -4.77 19.34
CA GLY A 466 4.78 -3.57 20.17
C GLY A 466 3.48 -2.79 19.92
N ALA A 467 2.68 -3.17 18.90
CA ALA A 467 1.32 -2.67 18.79
C ALA A 467 0.35 -3.47 19.68
N SER A 468 -0.74 -2.86 20.08
CA SER A 468 -1.80 -3.46 20.87
C SER A 468 -3.15 -3.38 20.13
N LEU A 469 -3.88 -4.50 20.13
CA LEU A 469 -5.24 -4.54 19.60
C LEU A 469 -6.19 -3.84 20.57
N THR A 470 -7.01 -2.92 20.07
CA THR A 470 -8.01 -2.21 20.86
C THR A 470 -9.27 -1.97 20.04
N LYS A 471 -10.39 -1.73 20.74
CA LYS A 471 -11.67 -1.43 20.09
C LYS A 471 -12.00 0.05 20.21
N LEU A 472 -12.18 0.71 19.07
CA LEU A 472 -12.39 2.16 18.98
C LEU A 472 -13.87 2.54 19.06
N TYR A 473 -14.76 1.74 18.46
CA TYR A 473 -16.22 1.90 18.46
C TYR A 473 -16.92 0.54 18.43
N VAL A 474 -18.22 0.50 18.75
CA VAL A 474 -19.04 -0.72 18.83
C VAL A 474 -20.00 -0.83 17.64
#